data_b8dbf5bffcf9d4dce61a7371d2e54c68
#
_entry.id   b8dbf5bffcf9d4dce61a7371d2e54c68
#
_cell.length_a   1.000
_cell.length_b   1.000
_cell.length_c   1.000
_cell.angle_alpha   90.00
_cell.angle_beta   90.00
_cell.angle_gamma   90.00
#
_symmetry.space_group_name_H-M   'P 1'
#
loop_
_entity.id
_entity.type
_entity.pdbx_description
1 polymer ?
#
loop_
_entity_poly.entity_id
_entity_poly.type
_entity_poly.pdbx_seq_one_letter_code
_entity_poly.pdbx_strand_id
1 'polypeptide(L)'
;MTHEIHLRDELGPCLSDGSQAYRYSVSRIDPYMALCEQVVLDFTGVRSANSSFVNALISGLFEQHGAETLGKLVFRGCLPTIRVLVQAAIDLGIAKHAEKVS
;
A
#
# COMPACT_ATOMS: atom_id res chain seq x y z
N MET A 1 5.04 12.98 12.76
CA MET A 1 4.57 13.62 11.54
C MET A 1 3.83 12.62 10.68
N THR A 2 2.69 13.00 10.14
CA THR A 2 1.86 12.13 9.31
C THR A 2 1.92 12.59 7.86
N HIS A 3 2.15 11.66 6.96
CA HIS A 3 2.14 11.94 5.52
C HIS A 3 0.89 11.29 4.90
N GLU A 4 0.06 12.11 4.28
CA GLU A 4 -1.20 11.67 3.70
C GLU A 4 -1.10 11.68 2.17
N ILE A 5 -1.48 10.56 1.54
CA ILE A 5 -1.41 10.37 0.10
C ILE A 5 -2.83 10.09 -0.42
N HIS A 6 -3.30 10.95 -1.34
CA HIS A 6 -4.59 10.80 -1.98
C HIS A 6 -4.41 10.09 -3.31
N LEU A 7 -4.64 8.78 -3.33
CA LEU A 7 -4.32 7.94 -4.49
C LEU A 7 -5.14 8.31 -5.72
N ARG A 8 -6.40 8.71 -5.55
CA ARG A 8 -7.22 9.13 -6.68
C ARG A 8 -6.61 10.35 -7.38
N ASP A 9 -6.11 11.32 -6.61
CA ASP A 9 -5.53 12.54 -7.17
C ASP A 9 -4.20 12.26 -7.86
N GLU A 10 -3.44 11.29 -7.34
CA GLU A 10 -2.12 10.96 -7.89
C GLU A 10 -2.20 9.97 -9.06
N LEU A 11 -3.09 8.99 -8.99
CA LEU A 11 -3.11 7.85 -9.90
C LEU A 11 -4.43 7.66 -10.63
N GLY A 12 -5.49 8.41 -10.26
CA GLY A 12 -6.79 8.32 -10.87
C GLY A 12 -7.74 7.35 -10.18
N PRO A 13 -9.00 7.27 -10.66
CA PRO A 13 -10.03 6.46 -10.00
C PRO A 13 -9.97 4.98 -10.29
N CYS A 14 -9.19 4.55 -11.30
CA CYS A 14 -9.07 3.14 -11.69
C CYS A 14 -7.61 2.73 -11.60
N LEU A 15 -7.31 1.81 -10.69
CA LEU A 15 -5.94 1.39 -10.39
C LEU A 15 -5.71 -0.01 -10.95
N SER A 16 -5.02 -0.11 -12.09
CA SER A 16 -4.88 -1.38 -12.79
C SER A 16 -3.47 -1.72 -13.27
N ASP A 17 -2.54 -0.76 -13.28
CA ASP A 17 -1.17 -0.99 -13.78
C ASP A 17 -0.22 -1.28 -12.62
N GLY A 18 0.15 -2.57 -12.46
CA GLY A 18 1.04 -3.01 -11.40
C GLY A 18 2.45 -2.39 -11.49
N SER A 19 2.93 -2.12 -12.70
CA SER A 19 4.23 -1.47 -12.88
C SER A 19 4.21 -0.03 -12.37
N GLN A 20 3.12 0.67 -12.63
CA GLN A 20 2.91 2.03 -12.10
C GLN A 20 2.85 2.00 -10.57
N ALA A 21 2.13 1.04 -10.01
CA ALA A 21 2.00 0.88 -8.57
C ALA A 21 3.36 0.66 -7.90
N TYR A 22 4.18 -0.21 -8.47
CA TYR A 22 5.50 -0.50 -7.94
C TYR A 22 6.39 0.75 -7.94
N ARG A 23 6.45 1.45 -9.08
CA ARG A 23 7.26 2.68 -9.18
C ARG A 23 6.78 3.75 -8.22
N TYR A 24 5.46 3.89 -8.06
CA TYR A 24 4.89 4.84 -7.13
C TYR A 24 5.24 4.48 -5.69
N SER A 25 5.10 3.21 -5.33
CA SER A 25 5.43 2.73 -3.97
C SER A 25 6.88 3.02 -3.61
N VAL A 26 7.81 2.70 -4.50
CA VAL A 26 9.25 2.87 -4.25
C VAL A 26 9.62 4.34 -4.15
N SER A 27 9.02 5.20 -4.97
CA SER A 27 9.43 6.61 -5.05
C SER A 27 8.63 7.54 -4.15
N ARG A 28 7.37 7.21 -3.83
CA ARG A 28 6.47 8.13 -3.14
C ARG A 28 5.94 7.64 -1.80
N ILE A 29 6.03 6.36 -1.51
CA ILE A 29 5.55 5.80 -0.25
C ILE A 29 6.71 5.35 0.63
N ASP A 30 7.58 4.50 0.09
CA ASP A 30 8.67 3.90 0.86
C ASP A 30 9.57 4.93 1.56
N PRO A 31 9.99 6.03 0.91
CA PRO A 31 10.81 7.03 1.60
C PRO A 31 10.14 7.62 2.84
N TYR A 32 8.81 7.79 2.81
CA TYR A 32 8.09 8.35 3.94
C TYR A 32 7.86 7.36 5.06
N MET A 33 7.99 6.06 4.79
CA MET A 33 7.90 5.04 5.84
C MET A 33 9.01 5.19 6.89
N ALA A 34 10.18 5.67 6.48
CA ALA A 34 11.29 5.92 7.39
C ALA A 34 11.22 7.30 8.04
N LEU A 35 10.67 8.30 7.32
CA LEU A 35 10.68 9.70 7.75
C LEU A 35 9.50 10.09 8.62
N CYS A 36 8.37 9.42 8.50
CA CYS A 36 7.13 9.79 9.17
C CYS A 36 6.69 8.72 10.16
N GLU A 37 5.98 9.15 11.20
CA GLU A 37 5.40 8.25 12.18
C GLU A 37 4.24 7.45 11.58
N GLN A 38 3.48 8.10 10.68
CA GLN A 38 2.37 7.47 9.97
C GLN A 38 2.34 7.91 8.52
N VAL A 39 1.97 6.99 7.65
CA VAL A 39 1.65 7.26 6.24
C VAL A 39 0.22 6.79 6.01
N VAL A 40 -0.62 7.69 5.53
CA VAL A 40 -2.03 7.42 5.24
C VAL A 40 -2.20 7.26 3.73
N LEU A 41 -2.69 6.11 3.30
CA LEU A 41 -3.09 5.88 1.93
C LEU A 41 -4.60 6.05 1.82
N ASP A 42 -5.01 7.18 1.28
CA ASP A 42 -6.42 7.53 1.16
C ASP A 42 -6.94 7.09 -0.22
N PHE A 43 -7.86 6.13 -0.20
CA PHE A 43 -8.49 5.58 -1.39
C PHE A 43 -9.82 6.24 -1.72
N THR A 44 -10.18 7.32 -1.04
CA THR A 44 -11.44 8.03 -1.29
C THR A 44 -11.50 8.44 -2.76
N GLY A 45 -12.59 8.08 -3.44
CA GLY A 45 -12.77 8.37 -4.87
C GLY A 45 -12.18 7.32 -5.81
N VAL A 46 -11.39 6.38 -5.31
CA VAL A 46 -10.94 5.23 -6.10
C VAL A 46 -12.11 4.27 -6.25
N ARG A 47 -12.51 4.01 -7.50
CA ARG A 47 -13.67 3.17 -7.80
C ARG A 47 -13.34 1.72 -8.04
N SER A 48 -12.17 1.45 -8.61
CA SER A 48 -11.76 0.09 -8.89
C SER A 48 -10.24 -0.06 -8.76
N ALA A 49 -9.82 -1.26 -8.40
CA ALA A 49 -8.42 -1.64 -8.35
C ALA A 49 -8.35 -3.15 -8.61
N ASN A 50 -7.25 -3.60 -9.21
CA ASN A 50 -7.04 -5.05 -9.36
C ASN A 50 -5.97 -5.52 -8.35
N SER A 51 -5.87 -6.85 -8.21
CA SER A 51 -4.93 -7.44 -7.26
C SER A 51 -3.47 -7.15 -7.64
N SER A 52 -3.15 -7.12 -8.93
CA SER A 52 -1.80 -6.78 -9.39
C SER A 52 -1.36 -5.41 -8.91
N PHE A 53 -2.24 -4.41 -9.03
CA PHE A 53 -1.93 -3.06 -8.58
C PHE A 53 -1.74 -3.00 -7.07
N VAL A 54 -2.70 -3.55 -6.33
CA VAL A 54 -2.69 -3.47 -4.85
C VAL A 54 -1.49 -4.24 -4.29
N ASN A 55 -1.20 -5.42 -4.84
CA ASN A 55 -0.04 -6.20 -4.41
C ASN A 55 1.27 -5.43 -4.69
N ALA A 56 1.41 -4.86 -5.87
CA ALA A 56 2.62 -4.09 -6.22
C ALA A 56 2.78 -2.85 -5.37
N LEU A 57 1.68 -2.22 -4.97
CA LEU A 57 1.71 -1.01 -4.15
C LEU A 57 2.06 -1.31 -2.69
N ILE A 58 1.49 -2.35 -2.12
CA ILE A 58 1.45 -2.57 -0.67
C ILE A 58 2.33 -3.72 -0.21
N SER A 59 2.32 -4.87 -0.90
CA SER A 59 2.99 -6.06 -0.38
C SER A 59 4.49 -5.87 -0.18
N GLY A 60 5.15 -5.10 -1.03
CA GLY A 60 6.58 -4.82 -0.89
C GLY A 60 6.94 -4.05 0.37
N LEU A 61 6.05 -3.18 0.83
CA LEU A 61 6.26 -2.43 2.08
C LEU A 61 6.28 -3.38 3.28
N PHE A 62 5.34 -4.31 3.32
CA PHE A 62 5.28 -5.32 4.39
C PHE A 62 6.39 -6.36 4.26
N GLU A 63 6.79 -6.69 3.04
CA GLU A 63 7.90 -7.60 2.80
C GLU A 63 9.22 -7.06 3.35
N GLN A 64 9.47 -5.76 3.18
CA GLN A 64 10.69 -5.12 3.66
C GLN A 64 10.66 -4.83 5.16
N HIS A 65 9.53 -4.33 5.66
CA HIS A 65 9.43 -3.80 7.02
C HIS A 65 8.68 -4.72 7.99
N GLY A 66 8.02 -5.75 7.49
CA GLY A 66 7.31 -6.73 8.32
C GLY A 66 6.03 -6.18 8.95
N ALA A 67 5.60 -6.84 10.02
CA ALA A 67 4.35 -6.50 10.70
C ALA A 67 4.37 -5.11 11.35
N GLU A 68 5.54 -4.52 11.58
CA GLU A 68 5.67 -3.17 12.11
C GLU A 68 4.98 -2.14 11.21
N THR A 69 4.88 -2.43 9.91
CA THR A 69 4.20 -1.59 8.93
C THR A 69 2.74 -1.36 9.30
N LEU A 70 2.09 -2.32 9.98
CA LEU A 70 0.70 -2.17 10.43
C LEU A 70 0.52 -0.99 11.37
N GLY A 71 1.55 -0.63 12.13
CA GLY A 71 1.50 0.50 13.04
C GLY A 71 1.77 1.85 12.36
N LYS A 72 2.30 1.84 11.14
CA LYS A 72 2.66 3.06 10.41
C LYS A 72 1.75 3.36 9.24
N LEU A 73 1.27 2.33 8.55
CA LEU A 73 0.51 2.48 7.32
C LEU A 73 -0.98 2.40 7.62
N VAL A 74 -1.69 3.47 7.30
CA VAL A 74 -3.13 3.59 7.55
C VAL A 74 -3.85 3.62 6.21
N PHE A 75 -4.94 2.86 6.10
CA PHE A 75 -5.77 2.83 4.90
C PHE A 75 -7.10 3.51 5.18
N ARG A 76 -7.49 4.43 4.32
CA ARG A 76 -8.71 5.22 4.49
C ARG A 76 -9.52 5.21 3.19
N GLY A 77 -10.84 5.21 3.32
CA GLY A 77 -11.73 5.38 2.18
C GLY A 77 -11.82 4.22 1.22
N CYS A 78 -11.41 3.02 1.64
CA CYS A 78 -11.48 1.84 0.79
C CYS A 78 -12.91 1.35 0.61
N LEU A 79 -13.31 1.11 -0.65
CA LEU A 79 -14.53 0.34 -0.92
C LEU A 79 -14.35 -1.09 -0.40
N PRO A 80 -15.45 -1.81 -0.09
CA PRO A 80 -15.34 -3.18 0.42
C PRO A 80 -14.51 -4.13 -0.46
N THR A 81 -14.65 -4.02 -1.79
CA THR A 81 -13.89 -4.83 -2.74
C THR A 81 -12.40 -4.51 -2.69
N ILE A 82 -12.05 -3.23 -2.53
CA ILE A 82 -10.67 -2.79 -2.44
C ILE A 82 -10.07 -3.22 -1.09
N ARG A 83 -10.85 -3.14 -0.02
CA ARG A 83 -10.40 -3.56 1.30
C ARG A 83 -9.98 -5.03 1.33
N VAL A 84 -10.69 -5.89 0.63
CA VAL A 84 -10.34 -7.31 0.51
C VAL A 84 -8.98 -7.47 -0.16
N LEU A 85 -8.72 -6.70 -1.23
CA LEU A 85 -7.45 -6.74 -1.94
C LEU A 85 -6.30 -6.20 -1.07
N VAL A 86 -6.56 -5.15 -0.31
CA VAL A 86 -5.57 -4.57 0.61
C VAL A 86 -5.19 -5.60 1.68
N GLN A 87 -6.18 -6.25 2.28
CA GLN A 87 -5.91 -7.26 3.30
C GLN A 87 -5.09 -8.43 2.74
N ALA A 88 -5.42 -8.89 1.54
CA ALA A 88 -4.67 -9.96 0.90
C ALA A 88 -3.21 -9.55 0.61
N ALA A 89 -2.99 -8.30 0.20
CA ALA A 89 -1.65 -7.78 -0.06
C ALA A 89 -0.83 -7.67 1.23
N ILE A 90 -1.45 -7.25 2.32
CA ILE A 90 -0.81 -7.19 3.64
C ILE A 90 -0.36 -8.59 4.07
N ASP A 91 -1.26 -9.56 3.98
CA ASP A 91 -0.98 -10.94 4.39
C ASP A 91 0.16 -11.53 3.56
N LEU A 92 0.16 -11.29 2.25
CA LEU A 92 1.21 -11.75 1.36
C LEU A 92 2.56 -11.12 1.72
N GLY A 93 2.59 -9.82 1.97
CA GLY A 93 3.82 -9.12 2.33
C GLY A 93 4.41 -9.60 3.64
N ILE A 94 3.57 -9.81 4.66
CA ILE A 94 3.99 -10.31 5.96
C ILE A 94 4.55 -11.73 5.83
N ALA A 95 3.89 -12.58 5.04
CA ALA A 95 4.36 -13.95 4.80
C ALA A 95 5.74 -13.96 4.13
N LYS A 96 5.95 -13.11 3.13
CA LYS A 96 7.25 -13.00 2.45
C LYS A 96 8.33 -12.47 3.39
N HIS A 97 7.99 -11.52 4.26
CA HIS A 97 8.94 -11.01 5.25
C HIS A 97 9.37 -12.12 6.21
N ALA A 98 8.44 -12.93 6.68
CA ALA A 98 8.73 -14.07 7.56
C ALA A 98 9.68 -15.08 6.91
N GLU A 99 9.54 -15.32 5.61
CA GLU A 99 10.44 -16.19 4.86
C GLU A 99 11.86 -15.64 4.82
N LYS A 100 12.01 -14.32 4.72
CA LYS A 100 13.33 -13.68 4.66
C LYS A 100 14.08 -13.73 6.00
N VAL A 101 13.36 -13.69 7.11
CA VAL A 101 13.96 -13.59 8.44
C VAL A 101 14.05 -14.94 9.17
N SER A 102 13.51 -15.98 8.60
CA SER A 102 13.52 -17.31 9.21
C SER A 102 14.73 -18.16 8.83
#